data_a36d91406a057b0bc1e2cd9860325b5c
#
_entry.id   a36d91406a057b0bc1e2cd9860325b5c
#
_cell.length_a   1.000
_cell.length_b   1.000
_cell.length_c   1.000
_cell.angle_alpha   90.00
_cell.angle_beta   90.00
_cell.angle_gamma   90.00
#
_symmetry.space_group_name_H-M   'P 1'
#
loop_
_entity.id
_entity.type
_entity.pdbx_description
1 polymer ?
#
loop_
_entity_poly.entity_id
_entity_poly.type
_entity_poly.pdbx_seq_one_letter_code
_entity_poly.pdbx_strand_id
1 'polypeptide(L)'
;MWCSWEFKFIELSDRFSTGSSIMPQKKNPDVTELIRGKTARVIGDNMTLLAMMKGLPLAYNKDMQEDKEAFFDARDTLVKGLTVFTAMLRTVTFRKDVMEKGASGGFTNATDCADYLVKRGVPFRDAHAVVGRLVAHCLNENKALLDLSLEELKQFHPAFEADVFDDLSMLSCVEKRRIPGAQIGRASCRERV
;
A
#
# COMPACT_ATOMS: atom_id res chain seq x y z
N MET A 1 10.49 -2.21 -4.47
CA MET A 1 9.41 -3.22 -4.50
C MET A 1 8.46 -2.99 -5.68
N TRP A 2 7.67 -1.92 -5.79
CA TRP A 2 6.68 -1.73 -6.87
C TRP A 2 7.27 -1.70 -8.29
N CYS A 3 8.55 -1.32 -8.45
CA CYS A 3 9.26 -1.37 -9.75
C CYS A 3 9.91 -2.73 -10.03
N SER A 4 9.87 -3.69 -9.08
CA SER A 4 10.51 -4.98 -9.30
C SER A 4 9.79 -5.81 -10.36
N TRP A 5 10.49 -6.80 -10.90
CA TRP A 5 9.94 -7.69 -11.92
C TRP A 5 8.68 -8.43 -11.46
N GLU A 6 8.61 -8.79 -10.19
CA GLU A 6 7.50 -9.53 -9.59
C GLU A 6 6.21 -8.69 -9.54
N PHE A 7 6.34 -7.39 -9.21
CA PHE A 7 5.18 -6.52 -9.04
C PHE A 7 4.84 -5.71 -10.28
N LYS A 8 5.82 -5.02 -10.87
CA LYS A 8 5.62 -4.17 -12.05
C LYS A 8 4.46 -3.17 -11.93
N PHE A 9 4.16 -2.73 -10.72
CA PHE A 9 3.04 -1.83 -10.45
C PHE A 9 3.26 -0.40 -10.92
N ILE A 10 4.55 0.02 -10.92
CA ILE A 10 4.94 1.32 -11.42
C ILE A 10 6.15 1.20 -12.35
N GLU A 11 6.23 2.14 -13.28
CA GLU A 11 7.38 2.34 -14.14
C GLU A 11 7.95 3.74 -13.92
N LEU A 12 9.24 3.82 -13.65
CA LEU A 12 9.96 5.08 -13.54
C LEU A 12 10.47 5.50 -14.92
N SER A 13 10.45 6.81 -15.17
CA SER A 13 11.11 7.38 -16.34
C SER A 13 12.61 7.06 -16.33
N ASP A 14 13.19 6.84 -17.48
CA ASP A 14 14.64 6.61 -17.67
C ASP A 14 15.48 7.73 -17.07
N ARG A 15 14.94 8.92 -16.99
CA ARG A 15 15.56 10.10 -16.36
C ARG A 15 15.83 9.91 -14.87
N PHE A 16 15.09 9.03 -14.19
CA PHE A 16 15.18 8.78 -12.74
C PHE A 16 15.54 7.33 -12.42
N SER A 17 16.04 6.61 -13.40
CA SER A 17 16.53 5.24 -13.27
C SER A 17 17.90 5.12 -13.91
N THR A 18 18.72 4.19 -13.43
CA THR A 18 20.01 3.88 -14.06
C THR A 18 19.98 2.50 -14.68
N GLY A 19 20.65 2.39 -15.81
CA GLY A 19 20.88 1.10 -16.46
C GLY A 19 21.99 0.31 -15.79
N SER A 20 22.19 -0.92 -16.25
CA SER A 20 23.34 -1.74 -15.90
C SER A 20 24.32 -1.79 -17.07
N SER A 21 25.63 -1.72 -16.79
CA SER A 21 26.67 -1.90 -17.80
C SER A 21 26.75 -3.32 -18.35
N ILE A 22 26.19 -4.30 -17.61
CA ILE A 22 26.23 -5.73 -17.94
C ILE A 22 24.89 -6.24 -18.47
N MET A 23 23.78 -5.70 -17.94
CA MET A 23 22.42 -6.14 -18.28
C MET A 23 21.63 -4.97 -18.92
N PRO A 24 21.57 -4.90 -20.28
CA PRO A 24 20.96 -3.77 -20.98
C PRO A 24 19.47 -3.54 -20.63
N GLN A 25 18.76 -4.62 -20.24
CA GLN A 25 17.35 -4.59 -19.88
C GLN A 25 17.07 -4.11 -18.44
N LYS A 26 18.12 -4.02 -17.59
CA LYS A 26 17.96 -3.70 -16.18
C LYS A 26 17.83 -2.19 -15.97
N LYS A 27 16.76 -1.77 -15.31
CA LYS A 27 16.55 -0.40 -14.82
C LYS A 27 16.50 -0.44 -13.30
N ASN A 28 17.38 0.32 -12.65
CA ASN A 28 17.45 0.41 -11.20
C ASN A 28 16.70 1.68 -10.74
N PRO A 29 15.86 1.60 -9.70
CA PRO A 29 15.13 2.73 -9.15
C PRO A 29 15.99 3.54 -8.17
N ASP A 30 17.16 4.01 -8.61
CA ASP A 30 18.21 4.60 -7.78
C ASP A 30 17.75 5.80 -6.97
N VAL A 31 16.89 6.66 -7.55
CA VAL A 31 16.37 7.83 -6.84
C VAL A 31 15.61 7.42 -5.58
N THR A 32 14.76 6.39 -5.68
CA THR A 32 13.99 5.92 -4.53
C THR A 32 14.87 5.22 -3.49
N GLU A 33 15.89 4.52 -3.94
CA GLU A 33 16.85 3.84 -3.06
C GLU A 33 17.73 4.84 -2.32
N LEU A 34 18.25 5.85 -3.01
CA LEU A 34 19.06 6.90 -2.42
C LEU A 34 18.26 7.77 -1.44
N ILE A 35 17.00 8.09 -1.73
CA ILE A 35 16.14 8.83 -0.79
C ILE A 35 15.90 7.99 0.47
N ARG A 36 15.62 6.70 0.33
CA ARG A 36 15.49 5.78 1.47
C ARG A 36 16.77 5.73 2.31
N GLY A 37 17.94 5.66 1.67
CA GLY A 37 19.23 5.71 2.34
C GLY A 37 19.48 7.03 3.08
N LYS A 38 19.16 8.17 2.44
CA LYS A 38 19.29 9.50 3.04
C LYS A 38 18.37 9.75 4.24
N THR A 39 17.26 9.02 4.35
CA THR A 39 16.39 9.08 5.53
C THR A 39 17.14 8.73 6.81
N ALA A 40 18.06 7.75 6.76
CA ALA A 40 18.88 7.38 7.91
C ALA A 40 19.77 8.55 8.38
N ARG A 41 20.29 9.37 7.46
CA ARG A 41 21.08 10.56 7.78
C ARG A 41 20.24 11.59 8.54
N VAL A 42 19.05 11.90 8.05
CA VAL A 42 18.12 12.84 8.71
C VAL A 42 17.70 12.36 10.10
N ILE A 43 17.48 11.05 10.25
CA ILE A 43 17.19 10.44 11.57
C ILE A 43 18.39 10.60 12.50
N GLY A 44 19.62 10.40 12.00
CA GLY A 44 20.86 10.60 12.76
C GLY A 44 21.00 12.04 13.24
N ASP A 45 20.77 13.02 12.36
CA ASP A 45 20.80 14.45 12.69
C ASP A 45 19.76 14.81 13.77
N ASN A 46 18.55 14.30 13.67
CA ASN A 46 17.53 14.48 14.70
C ASN A 46 17.95 13.85 16.04
N MET A 47 18.56 12.68 16.02
CA MET A 47 19.07 12.03 17.22
C MET A 47 20.21 12.85 17.83
N THR A 48 21.09 13.45 17.02
CA THR A 48 22.15 14.34 17.47
C THR A 48 21.58 15.53 18.23
N LEU A 49 20.53 16.18 17.68
CA LEU A 49 19.86 17.30 18.36
C LEU A 49 19.22 16.89 19.69
N LEU A 50 18.54 15.75 19.72
CA LEU A 50 17.92 15.23 20.96
C LEU A 50 18.98 14.88 22.02
N ALA A 51 20.08 14.25 21.61
CA ALA A 51 21.17 13.88 22.51
C ALA A 51 21.89 15.12 23.05
N MET A 52 22.08 16.15 22.22
CA MET A 52 22.68 17.41 22.63
C MET A 52 21.85 18.12 23.71
N MET A 53 20.52 18.12 23.58
CA MET A 53 19.62 18.75 24.55
C MET A 53 19.49 17.96 25.86
N LYS A 54 19.96 16.72 25.91
CA LYS A 54 19.82 15.86 27.08
C LYS A 54 20.63 16.42 28.27
N GLY A 55 19.94 16.69 29.39
CA GLY A 55 20.59 17.04 30.66
C GLY A 55 21.17 18.48 30.70
N LEU A 56 20.73 19.35 29.81
CA LEU A 56 21.13 20.75 29.85
C LEU A 56 20.63 21.44 31.14
N PRO A 57 21.47 22.19 31.85
CA PRO A 57 21.04 22.99 33.00
C PRO A 57 20.24 24.22 32.55
N LEU A 58 19.58 24.88 33.50
CA LEU A 58 18.92 26.17 33.25
C LEU A 58 19.95 27.26 32.94
N ALA A 59 19.74 28.00 31.87
CA ALA A 59 20.45 29.18 31.38
C ALA A 59 21.84 28.92 30.78
N TYR A 60 22.13 29.71 29.74
CA TYR A 60 23.37 29.87 28.96
C TYR A 60 24.16 28.59 28.70
N ASN A 61 23.63 27.74 27.78
CA ASN A 61 24.28 26.52 27.39
C ASN A 61 24.95 26.68 26.01
N LYS A 62 26.28 26.75 25.98
CA LYS A 62 27.04 26.77 24.73
C LYS A 62 26.95 25.46 23.94
N ASP A 63 26.59 24.37 24.59
CA ASP A 63 26.25 23.09 23.95
C ASP A 63 25.30 23.27 22.75
N MET A 64 24.37 24.21 22.88
CA MET A 64 23.39 24.55 21.82
C MET A 64 24.01 25.14 20.56
N GLN A 65 25.31 25.45 20.54
CA GLN A 65 26.00 25.90 19.32
C GLN A 65 26.21 24.74 18.32
N GLU A 66 26.20 23.51 18.81
CA GLU A 66 26.34 22.30 17.99
C GLU A 66 25.04 21.93 17.20
N ASP A 67 23.96 22.69 17.40
CA ASP A 67 22.69 22.45 16.71
C ASP A 67 22.76 22.69 15.20
N LYS A 68 23.59 23.63 14.77
CA LYS A 68 23.57 24.18 13.41
C LYS A 68 23.98 23.15 12.35
N GLU A 69 25.03 22.39 12.61
CA GLU A 69 25.55 21.41 11.65
C GLU A 69 24.49 20.33 11.35
N ALA A 70 23.96 19.70 12.40
CA ALA A 70 22.93 18.67 12.26
C ALA A 70 21.65 19.22 11.63
N PHE A 71 21.22 20.44 12.05
CA PHE A 71 20.00 21.05 11.50
C PHE A 71 20.15 21.39 10.01
N PHE A 72 21.25 22.06 9.63
CA PHE A 72 21.46 22.44 8.24
C PHE A 72 21.68 21.23 7.33
N ASP A 73 22.36 20.19 7.81
CA ASP A 73 22.53 18.96 7.06
C ASP A 73 21.19 18.25 6.80
N ALA A 74 20.38 18.11 7.85
CA ALA A 74 19.03 17.53 7.73
C ALA A 74 18.16 18.35 6.74
N ARG A 75 18.14 19.68 6.90
CA ARG A 75 17.38 20.58 6.02
C ARG A 75 17.80 20.43 4.57
N ASP A 76 19.09 20.50 4.29
CA ASP A 76 19.61 20.43 2.92
C ASP A 76 19.38 19.06 2.28
N THR A 77 19.52 18.00 3.07
CA THR A 77 19.23 16.63 2.64
C THR A 77 17.75 16.48 2.30
N LEU A 78 16.85 17.00 3.13
CA LEU A 78 15.41 16.97 2.91
C LEU A 78 15.00 17.78 1.68
N VAL A 79 15.46 19.04 1.56
CA VAL A 79 15.10 19.90 0.44
C VAL A 79 15.54 19.29 -0.89
N LYS A 80 16.78 18.83 -0.98
CA LYS A 80 17.30 18.16 -2.20
C LYS A 80 16.53 16.87 -2.49
N GLY A 81 16.32 16.05 -1.46
CA GLY A 81 15.58 14.78 -1.60
C GLY A 81 14.15 14.99 -2.09
N LEU A 82 13.39 15.89 -1.47
CA LEU A 82 12.01 16.20 -1.83
C LEU A 82 11.90 16.83 -3.23
N THR A 83 12.85 17.68 -3.62
CA THR A 83 12.86 18.28 -4.96
C THR A 83 12.99 17.21 -6.04
N VAL A 84 13.97 16.31 -5.90
CA VAL A 84 14.18 15.21 -6.86
C VAL A 84 13.01 14.22 -6.83
N PHE A 85 12.53 13.88 -5.64
CA PHE A 85 11.40 12.97 -5.47
C PHE A 85 10.12 13.49 -6.13
N THR A 86 9.82 14.78 -5.94
CA THR A 86 8.66 15.43 -6.59
C THR A 86 8.77 15.40 -8.11
N ALA A 87 9.95 15.69 -8.66
CA ALA A 87 10.19 15.63 -10.10
C ALA A 87 10.01 14.20 -10.64
N MET A 88 10.50 13.20 -9.91
CA MET A 88 10.32 11.79 -10.25
C MET A 88 8.84 11.39 -10.23
N LEU A 89 8.10 11.74 -9.16
CA LEU A 89 6.68 11.37 -9.02
C LEU A 89 5.80 11.92 -10.16
N ARG A 90 6.15 13.09 -10.71
CA ARG A 90 5.43 13.67 -11.86
C ARG A 90 5.56 12.84 -13.14
N THR A 91 6.54 11.96 -13.20
CA THR A 91 6.85 11.13 -14.38
C THR A 91 6.62 9.64 -14.15
N VAL A 92 6.14 9.25 -12.98
CA VAL A 92 5.80 7.85 -12.67
C VAL A 92 4.56 7.43 -13.46
N THR A 93 4.68 6.28 -14.12
CA THR A 93 3.53 5.61 -14.73
C THR A 93 3.01 4.53 -13.79
N PHE A 94 1.74 4.62 -13.42
CA PHE A 94 1.06 3.58 -12.64
C PHE A 94 0.42 2.56 -13.58
N ARG A 95 0.82 1.32 -13.47
CA ARG A 95 0.29 0.20 -14.23
C ARG A 95 -0.98 -0.33 -13.56
N LYS A 96 -2.07 0.41 -13.75
CA LYS A 96 -3.36 0.13 -13.08
C LYS A 96 -3.88 -1.27 -13.41
N ASP A 97 -3.72 -1.71 -14.64
CA ASP A 97 -4.03 -3.05 -15.13
C ASP A 97 -3.34 -4.16 -14.32
N VAL A 98 -2.05 -3.98 -14.08
CA VAL A 98 -1.24 -4.94 -13.29
C VAL A 98 -1.59 -4.88 -11.82
N MET A 99 -1.83 -3.68 -11.28
CA MET A 99 -2.22 -3.48 -9.88
C MET A 99 -3.60 -4.11 -9.59
N GLU A 100 -4.57 -3.93 -10.48
CA GLU A 100 -5.91 -4.51 -10.38
C GLU A 100 -5.83 -6.04 -10.42
N LYS A 101 -5.08 -6.60 -11.37
CA LYS A 101 -4.84 -8.05 -11.43
C LYS A 101 -4.15 -8.56 -10.16
N GLY A 102 -3.18 -7.82 -9.63
CA GLY A 102 -2.50 -8.18 -8.37
C GLY A 102 -3.44 -8.12 -7.16
N ALA A 103 -4.36 -7.16 -7.12
CA ALA A 103 -5.35 -7.03 -6.05
C ALA A 103 -6.42 -8.12 -6.10
N SER A 104 -6.78 -8.59 -7.30
CA SER A 104 -7.80 -9.63 -7.49
C SER A 104 -7.31 -11.03 -7.10
N GLY A 105 -6.00 -11.22 -6.90
CA GLY A 105 -5.43 -12.49 -6.49
C GLY A 105 -5.53 -12.77 -4.99
N GLY A 106 -5.41 -14.05 -4.60
CA GLY A 106 -5.27 -14.45 -3.19
C GLY A 106 -6.54 -14.35 -2.35
N PHE A 107 -7.72 -14.33 -2.96
CA PHE A 107 -9.01 -14.31 -2.26
C PHE A 107 -9.16 -13.14 -1.29
N THR A 108 -8.67 -11.95 -1.66
CA THR A 108 -8.74 -10.74 -0.82
C THR A 108 -10.18 -10.33 -0.48
N ASN A 109 -11.15 -10.74 -1.29
CA ASN A 109 -12.58 -10.54 -1.11
C ASN A 109 -13.30 -11.65 -0.33
N ALA A 110 -12.58 -12.66 0.19
CA ALA A 110 -13.23 -13.76 0.94
C ALA A 110 -13.91 -13.28 2.23
N THR A 111 -13.34 -12.28 2.91
CA THR A 111 -13.97 -11.67 4.09
C THR A 111 -15.27 -10.97 3.71
N ASP A 112 -15.30 -10.25 2.60
CA ASP A 112 -16.50 -9.57 2.10
C ASP A 112 -17.57 -10.59 1.70
N CYS A 113 -17.18 -11.77 1.22
CA CYS A 113 -18.08 -12.89 0.98
C CYS A 113 -18.72 -13.43 2.27
N ALA A 114 -17.96 -13.53 3.36
CA ALA A 114 -18.51 -13.92 4.66
C ALA A 114 -19.46 -12.84 5.20
N ASP A 115 -19.09 -11.57 5.11
CA ASP A 115 -19.91 -10.43 5.51
C ASP A 115 -21.23 -10.37 4.71
N TYR A 116 -21.21 -10.74 3.44
CA TYR A 116 -22.40 -10.85 2.62
C TYR A 116 -23.40 -11.85 3.20
N LEU A 117 -22.94 -13.04 3.58
CA LEU A 117 -23.79 -14.06 4.22
C LEU A 117 -24.30 -13.60 5.60
N VAL A 118 -23.48 -12.93 6.39
CA VAL A 118 -23.87 -12.39 7.69
C VAL A 118 -24.99 -11.36 7.56
N LYS A 119 -24.93 -10.48 6.58
CA LYS A 119 -26.01 -9.50 6.29
C LYS A 119 -27.34 -10.17 5.94
N ARG A 120 -27.30 -11.44 5.48
CA ARG A 120 -28.47 -12.28 5.18
C ARG A 120 -28.89 -13.18 6.35
N GLY A 121 -28.36 -12.92 7.55
CA GLY A 121 -28.77 -13.62 8.78
C GLY A 121 -28.00 -14.90 9.07
N VAL A 122 -26.97 -15.23 8.30
CA VAL A 122 -26.11 -16.40 8.60
C VAL A 122 -25.15 -16.02 9.74
N PRO A 123 -25.07 -16.79 10.84
CA PRO A 123 -24.12 -16.53 11.90
C PRO A 123 -22.67 -16.46 11.37
N PHE A 124 -21.88 -15.50 11.86
CA PHE A 124 -20.51 -15.27 11.34
C PHE A 124 -19.66 -16.53 11.29
N ARG A 125 -19.74 -17.39 12.31
CA ARG A 125 -18.97 -18.64 12.37
C ARG A 125 -19.32 -19.58 11.23
N ASP A 126 -20.62 -19.68 10.88
CA ASP A 126 -21.10 -20.53 9.81
C ASP A 126 -20.75 -19.92 8.45
N ALA A 127 -20.93 -18.62 8.29
CA ALA A 127 -20.53 -17.88 7.10
C ALA A 127 -19.03 -18.05 6.81
N HIS A 128 -18.18 -17.92 7.83
CA HIS A 128 -16.74 -18.16 7.71
C HIS A 128 -16.42 -19.61 7.28
N ALA A 129 -17.09 -20.60 7.86
CA ALA A 129 -16.90 -22.00 7.49
C ALA A 129 -17.36 -22.29 6.03
N VAL A 130 -18.45 -21.68 5.60
CA VAL A 130 -18.94 -21.77 4.20
C VAL A 130 -17.90 -21.20 3.25
N VAL A 131 -17.43 -19.98 3.53
CA VAL A 131 -16.43 -19.31 2.67
C VAL A 131 -15.10 -20.04 2.68
N GLY A 132 -14.68 -20.64 3.80
CA GLY A 132 -13.50 -21.48 3.86
C GLY A 132 -13.56 -22.67 2.90
N ARG A 133 -14.72 -23.36 2.83
CA ARG A 133 -14.92 -24.44 1.87
C ARG A 133 -14.96 -23.93 0.42
N LEU A 134 -15.56 -22.76 0.21
CA LEU A 134 -15.63 -22.12 -1.10
C LEU A 134 -14.24 -21.78 -1.63
N VAL A 135 -13.38 -21.19 -0.78
CA VAL A 135 -11.99 -20.89 -1.12
C VAL A 135 -11.20 -22.17 -1.43
N ALA A 136 -11.37 -23.22 -0.63
CA ALA A 136 -10.73 -24.52 -0.90
C ALA A 136 -11.17 -25.11 -2.24
N HIS A 137 -12.44 -25.00 -2.59
CA HIS A 137 -12.96 -25.42 -3.89
C HIS A 137 -12.32 -24.59 -5.03
N CYS A 138 -12.29 -23.26 -4.89
CA CYS A 138 -11.67 -22.39 -5.88
C CYS A 138 -10.18 -22.69 -6.09
N LEU A 139 -9.44 -23.00 -5.02
CA LEU A 139 -8.03 -23.39 -5.10
C LEU A 139 -7.85 -24.68 -5.89
N ASN A 140 -8.71 -25.68 -5.66
CA ASN A 140 -8.67 -26.97 -6.37
C ASN A 140 -9.00 -26.82 -7.87
N GLU A 141 -9.93 -25.93 -8.20
CA GLU A 141 -10.38 -25.66 -9.58
C GLU A 141 -9.52 -24.59 -10.28
N ASN A 142 -8.56 -23.98 -9.57
CA ASN A 142 -7.76 -22.85 -10.05
C ASN A 142 -8.62 -21.66 -10.55
N LYS A 143 -9.69 -21.36 -9.80
CA LYS A 143 -10.64 -20.27 -10.04
C LYS A 143 -10.52 -19.18 -8.97
N ALA A 144 -10.94 -17.97 -9.30
CA ALA A 144 -11.24 -16.94 -8.30
C ALA A 144 -12.70 -17.02 -7.84
N LEU A 145 -13.05 -16.35 -6.74
CA LEU A 145 -14.45 -16.32 -6.24
C LEU A 145 -15.42 -15.73 -7.26
N LEU A 146 -14.97 -14.76 -8.05
CA LEU A 146 -15.78 -14.11 -9.09
C LEU A 146 -15.94 -14.95 -10.37
N ASP A 147 -15.16 -16.03 -10.53
CA ASP A 147 -15.27 -16.95 -11.67
C ASP A 147 -16.36 -18.03 -11.46
N LEU A 148 -16.89 -18.13 -10.24
CA LEU A 148 -17.93 -19.08 -9.91
C LEU A 148 -19.30 -18.61 -10.41
N SER A 149 -20.11 -19.53 -10.89
CA SER A 149 -21.52 -19.27 -11.21
C SER A 149 -22.37 -19.15 -9.93
N LEU A 150 -23.54 -18.54 -10.05
CA LEU A 150 -24.48 -18.45 -8.93
C LEU A 150 -24.92 -19.84 -8.45
N GLU A 151 -25.06 -20.79 -9.38
CA GLU A 151 -25.41 -22.17 -9.08
C GLU A 151 -24.31 -22.85 -8.25
N GLU A 152 -23.04 -22.66 -8.60
CA GLU A 152 -21.92 -23.16 -7.81
C GLU A 152 -21.92 -22.55 -6.41
N LEU A 153 -22.10 -21.24 -6.27
CA LEU A 153 -22.19 -20.57 -4.96
C LEU A 153 -23.33 -21.12 -4.10
N LYS A 154 -24.52 -21.36 -4.70
CA LYS A 154 -25.71 -21.90 -4.02
C LYS A 154 -25.51 -23.33 -3.52
N GLN A 155 -24.62 -24.12 -4.11
CA GLN A 155 -24.26 -25.44 -3.58
C GLN A 155 -23.60 -25.37 -2.20
N PHE A 156 -22.90 -24.26 -1.91
CA PHE A 156 -22.27 -24.05 -0.59
C PHE A 156 -23.22 -23.44 0.43
N HIS A 157 -24.11 -22.53 -0.01
CA HIS A 157 -25.15 -21.95 0.85
C HIS A 157 -26.28 -21.31 0.04
N PRO A 158 -27.56 -21.60 0.38
CA PRO A 158 -28.72 -21.11 -0.38
C PRO A 158 -28.93 -19.59 -0.32
N ALA A 159 -28.34 -18.89 0.66
CA ALA A 159 -28.46 -17.45 0.82
C ALA A 159 -27.66 -16.62 -0.21
N PHE A 160 -26.87 -17.25 -1.08
CA PHE A 160 -26.24 -16.54 -2.18
C PHE A 160 -27.27 -16.18 -3.24
N GLU A 161 -27.27 -14.91 -3.65
CA GLU A 161 -28.10 -14.36 -4.72
C GLU A 161 -27.25 -13.62 -5.74
N ALA A 162 -27.83 -13.18 -6.86
CA ALA A 162 -27.10 -12.61 -7.98
C ALA A 162 -26.31 -11.33 -7.63
N ASP A 163 -26.76 -10.57 -6.64
CA ASP A 163 -26.09 -9.36 -6.15
C ASP A 163 -24.76 -9.62 -5.40
N VAL A 164 -24.44 -10.90 -5.10
CA VAL A 164 -23.15 -11.28 -4.51
C VAL A 164 -21.97 -10.82 -5.38
N PHE A 165 -22.10 -10.86 -6.68
CA PHE A 165 -21.02 -10.46 -7.59
C PHE A 165 -20.70 -8.97 -7.51
N ASP A 166 -21.71 -8.12 -7.30
CA ASP A 166 -21.52 -6.70 -7.03
C ASP A 166 -20.81 -6.48 -5.69
N ASP A 167 -21.20 -7.25 -4.67
CA ASP A 167 -20.63 -7.20 -3.32
C ASP A 167 -19.16 -7.65 -3.28
N LEU A 168 -18.78 -8.64 -4.10
CA LEU A 168 -17.45 -9.21 -4.16
C LEU A 168 -16.50 -8.46 -5.13
N SER A 169 -16.99 -7.48 -5.89
CA SER A 169 -16.12 -6.70 -6.77
C SER A 169 -15.06 -5.96 -5.93
N MET A 170 -13.82 -5.87 -6.44
CA MET A 170 -12.71 -5.22 -5.72
C MET A 170 -13.03 -3.77 -5.34
N LEU A 171 -13.73 -3.05 -6.20
CA LEU A 171 -14.16 -1.69 -5.95
C LEU A 171 -15.15 -1.62 -4.78
N SER A 172 -16.17 -2.48 -4.78
CA SER A 172 -17.16 -2.55 -3.69
C SER A 172 -16.52 -2.93 -2.36
N CYS A 173 -15.58 -3.87 -2.35
CA CYS A 173 -14.85 -4.27 -1.14
C CYS A 173 -14.10 -3.10 -0.49
N VAL A 174 -13.60 -2.14 -1.28
CA VAL A 174 -12.92 -0.94 -0.78
C VAL A 174 -13.92 0.15 -0.37
N GLU A 175 -14.92 0.43 -1.21
CA GLU A 175 -15.85 1.56 -1.01
C GLU A 175 -16.86 1.34 0.13
N LYS A 176 -17.19 0.09 0.45
CA LYS A 176 -18.09 -0.24 1.55
C LYS A 176 -17.50 -0.05 2.94
N ARG A 177 -16.19 0.05 3.06
CA ARG A 177 -15.49 0.21 4.35
C ARG A 177 -15.48 1.66 4.78
N ARG A 178 -16.45 2.06 5.63
CA ARG A 178 -16.66 3.45 6.10
C ARG A 178 -16.23 3.68 7.55
N ILE A 179 -15.26 2.92 8.05
CA ILE A 179 -14.72 3.10 9.40
C ILE A 179 -13.54 4.07 9.42
N PRO A 180 -13.24 4.77 10.53
CA PRO A 180 -12.05 5.59 10.65
C PRO A 180 -10.78 4.77 10.36
N GLY A 181 -9.94 5.25 9.44
CA GLY A 181 -8.73 4.55 8.99
C GLY A 181 -8.94 3.59 7.81
N ALA A 182 -10.18 3.35 7.36
CA ALA A 182 -10.41 2.63 6.12
C ALA A 182 -9.93 3.44 4.91
N GLN A 183 -9.56 2.73 3.85
CA GLN A 183 -9.35 3.38 2.55
C GLN A 183 -10.71 3.85 2.04
N ILE A 184 -10.90 5.16 2.06
CA ILE A 184 -12.13 5.79 1.59
C ILE A 184 -11.87 6.36 0.20
N GLY A 185 -12.78 6.12 -0.74
CA GLY A 185 -12.70 6.66 -2.09
C GLY A 185 -12.60 8.19 -2.14
N ARG A 186 -12.28 8.76 -3.30
CA ARG A 186 -12.00 10.19 -3.54
C ARG A 186 -13.01 11.19 -2.92
N ALA A 187 -14.25 10.79 -2.69
CA ALA A 187 -15.29 11.67 -2.14
C ALA A 187 -15.02 12.09 -0.68
N SER A 188 -14.46 11.21 0.14
CA SER A 188 -14.24 11.47 1.55
C SER A 188 -12.94 12.21 1.88
N CYS A 189 -11.98 12.26 0.94
CA CYS A 189 -10.80 13.11 1.08
C CYS A 189 -11.11 14.60 0.88
N ARG A 190 -12.20 14.95 0.17
CA ARG A 190 -12.61 16.34 -0.08
C ARG A 190 -13.36 16.99 1.08
N GLU A 191 -13.93 16.21 1.99
CA GLU A 191 -14.74 16.72 3.11
C GLU A 191 -13.94 16.99 4.39
N ARG A 192 -12.61 16.78 4.39
CA ARG A 192 -11.74 16.95 5.57
C ARG A 192 -10.68 18.05 5.45
N VAL A 193 -10.87 19.00 4.52
CA VAL A 193 -10.02 20.19 4.43
C VAL A 193 -10.84 21.42 4.80
#